data_8908efa15e5aca29053f5e803bdcd269
#
_entry.id   8908efa15e5aca29053f5e803bdcd269
#
_cell.length_a   1.000
_cell.length_b   1.000
_cell.length_c   1.000
_cell.angle_alpha   90.00
_cell.angle_beta   90.00
_cell.angle_gamma   90.00
#
_symmetry.space_group_name_H-M   'P 1'
#
loop_
_entity.id
_entity.type
_entity.pdbx_description
1 polymer ?
#
loop_
_entity_poly.entity_id
_entity_poly.type
_entity_poly.pdbx_seq_one_letter_code
_entity_poly.pdbx_strand_id
1 'polypeptide(L)'
;MTGVFPGATAGRDVASYTVVGAPLDASTTFQPGARFGPRRVRHLAATYDDYDHHTGAGFTDLAVYDHGDVHPDSDVDGYLSFLRALLSEELDDGRTPLVIGGEHTVSVAGVRAADPDVFVCCDAHLDLRESHRGNPLSHATATYHALEVADRAIVLGARTGSEAEWERAGREDVTVVAPRAVPDWEPPAAVRDGRTYLSVDVDAADPSVAPGTGTMEPFGLASRDLHDAVRAVAPHAVAFDTVEVNDRDDGQSGALAAKLLRAFVYEHAVSG
;
A
#
# COMPACT_ATOMS: atom_id res chain seq x y z
N MET A 1 -1.20 17.73 -16.20
CA MET A 1 -2.00 16.51 -16.43
C MET A 1 -1.33 15.41 -15.67
N THR A 2 -1.96 14.87 -14.66
CA THR A 2 -1.57 13.60 -14.05
C THR A 2 -1.71 12.55 -15.15
N GLY A 3 -0.62 11.88 -15.52
CA GLY A 3 -0.66 10.85 -16.55
C GLY A 3 -1.49 9.66 -16.07
N VAL A 4 -2.06 8.90 -16.99
CA VAL A 4 -2.66 7.60 -16.70
C VAL A 4 -1.54 6.61 -16.34
N PHE A 5 -1.79 5.67 -15.46
CA PHE A 5 -0.84 4.62 -15.12
C PHE A 5 -0.51 3.81 -16.39
N PRO A 6 0.76 3.68 -16.76
CA PRO A 6 1.16 3.03 -18.00
C PRO A 6 0.67 1.58 -18.09
N GLY A 7 -0.05 1.28 -19.16
CA GLY A 7 -0.72 -0.01 -19.37
C GLY A 7 -2.16 -0.10 -18.84
N ALA A 8 -2.65 0.90 -18.11
CA ALA A 8 -4.06 1.00 -17.74
C ALA A 8 -4.87 1.52 -18.93
N THR A 9 -5.33 0.61 -19.79
CA THR A 9 -6.00 0.91 -21.07
C THR A 9 -7.47 0.53 -21.10
N ALA A 10 -7.98 -0.16 -20.07
CA ALA A 10 -9.37 -0.57 -19.98
C ALA A 10 -10.31 0.60 -19.72
N GLY A 11 -11.52 0.53 -20.24
CA GLY A 11 -12.63 1.36 -19.76
C GLY A 11 -13.13 0.86 -18.39
N ARG A 12 -13.70 1.76 -17.57
CA ARG A 12 -14.19 1.42 -16.23
C ARG A 12 -15.19 0.27 -16.22
N ASP A 13 -16.04 0.19 -17.21
CA ASP A 13 -17.14 -0.80 -17.35
C ASP A 13 -16.67 -2.23 -17.63
N VAL A 14 -15.42 -2.41 -18.05
CA VAL A 14 -14.80 -3.72 -18.33
C VAL A 14 -13.57 -3.99 -17.51
N ALA A 15 -13.23 -3.09 -16.57
CA ALA A 15 -12.03 -3.22 -15.75
C ALA A 15 -12.18 -4.29 -14.67
N SER A 16 -11.08 -5.01 -14.42
CA SER A 16 -10.92 -5.89 -13.26
C SER A 16 -10.18 -5.19 -12.11
N TYR A 17 -9.42 -4.16 -12.43
CA TYR A 17 -8.62 -3.40 -11.49
C TYR A 17 -8.83 -1.91 -11.69
N THR A 18 -8.89 -1.15 -10.60
CA THR A 18 -8.97 0.31 -10.65
C THR A 18 -7.82 0.95 -9.89
N VAL A 19 -6.94 1.65 -10.59
CA VAL A 19 -5.90 2.50 -9.99
C VAL A 19 -6.51 3.81 -9.54
N VAL A 20 -6.33 4.17 -8.27
CA VAL A 20 -6.79 5.43 -7.68
C VAL A 20 -5.61 6.15 -7.04
N GLY A 21 -5.35 7.39 -7.43
CA GLY A 21 -4.37 8.23 -6.77
C GLY A 21 -4.98 8.95 -5.56
N ALA A 22 -4.31 8.90 -4.41
CA ALA A 22 -4.75 9.52 -3.16
C ALA A 22 -3.64 10.43 -2.58
N PRO A 23 -3.41 11.64 -3.15
CA PRO A 23 -2.27 12.51 -2.83
C PRO A 23 -2.44 13.26 -1.49
N LEU A 24 -2.74 12.55 -0.39
CA LEU A 24 -2.80 13.11 0.95
C LEU A 24 -1.40 13.28 1.54
N ASP A 25 -1.15 14.41 2.22
CA ASP A 25 0.11 14.71 2.93
C ASP A 25 -0.18 15.78 4.00
N ALA A 26 -1.05 15.42 4.94
CA ALA A 26 -1.57 16.33 5.94
C ALA A 26 -0.94 16.15 7.32
N SER A 27 -0.49 14.94 7.64
CA SER A 27 0.01 14.58 8.97
C SER A 27 1.51 14.27 9.02
N THR A 28 2.20 14.33 7.90
CA THR A 28 3.64 14.05 7.81
C THR A 28 4.44 14.87 8.82
N THR A 29 5.22 14.20 9.66
CA THR A 29 5.88 14.83 10.80
C THR A 29 7.33 15.23 10.59
N PHE A 30 7.99 14.76 9.51
CA PHE A 30 9.40 15.05 9.25
C PHE A 30 9.62 15.60 7.83
N GLN A 31 9.51 14.79 6.80
CA GLN A 31 9.74 15.25 5.42
C GLN A 31 8.44 15.15 4.60
N PRO A 32 7.71 16.27 4.40
CA PRO A 32 6.52 16.26 3.56
C PRO A 32 6.89 16.06 2.08
N GLY A 33 5.95 15.55 1.31
CA GLY A 33 6.13 15.30 -0.13
C GLY A 33 5.41 14.07 -0.64
N ALA A 34 4.84 13.24 0.24
CA ALA A 34 4.08 12.04 -0.14
C ALA A 34 2.91 12.35 -1.09
N ARG A 35 2.34 13.57 -1.04
CA ARG A 35 1.32 14.04 -2.00
C ARG A 35 1.75 13.99 -3.47
N PHE A 36 3.04 13.90 -3.75
CA PHE A 36 3.56 13.77 -5.12
C PHE A 36 3.70 12.29 -5.53
N GLY A 37 3.54 11.36 -4.60
CA GLY A 37 3.65 9.92 -4.81
C GLY A 37 2.83 9.41 -6.00
N PRO A 38 1.51 9.66 -6.07
CA PRO A 38 0.68 9.17 -7.16
C PRO A 38 1.17 9.56 -8.55
N ARG A 39 1.57 10.82 -8.70
CA ARG A 39 2.15 11.32 -9.95
C ARG A 39 3.51 10.69 -10.24
N ARG A 40 4.37 10.58 -9.21
CA ARG A 40 5.72 10.07 -9.34
C ARG A 40 5.75 8.60 -9.74
N VAL A 41 4.92 7.78 -9.10
CA VAL A 41 4.76 6.35 -9.39
C VAL A 41 4.30 6.14 -10.84
N ARG A 42 3.26 6.85 -11.30
CA ARG A 42 2.80 6.77 -12.69
C ARG A 42 3.89 7.18 -13.69
N HIS A 43 4.64 8.24 -13.38
CA HIS A 43 5.73 8.69 -14.26
C HIS A 43 6.81 7.62 -14.43
N LEU A 44 7.21 6.98 -13.34
CA LEU A 44 8.28 5.98 -13.35
C LEU A 44 7.80 4.63 -13.91
N ALA A 45 6.53 4.30 -13.75
CA ALA A 45 5.94 3.11 -14.37
C ALA A 45 6.05 3.12 -15.91
N ALA A 46 6.19 4.29 -16.54
CA ALA A 46 6.36 4.41 -17.99
C ALA A 46 7.69 3.82 -18.51
N THR A 47 8.62 3.49 -17.63
CA THR A 47 9.91 2.89 -18.00
C THR A 47 9.85 1.36 -18.12
N TYR A 48 8.74 0.73 -17.73
CA TYR A 48 8.64 -0.74 -17.67
C TYR A 48 8.03 -1.31 -18.95
N ASP A 49 8.59 -2.45 -19.37
CA ASP A 49 7.99 -3.27 -20.41
C ASP A 49 6.63 -3.81 -19.95
N ASP A 50 5.75 -4.06 -20.91
CA ASP A 50 4.39 -4.53 -20.67
C ASP A 50 4.35 -5.98 -20.16
N TYR A 51 5.29 -6.81 -20.60
CA TYR A 51 5.31 -8.24 -20.35
C TYR A 51 6.05 -8.61 -19.05
N ASP A 52 5.41 -9.45 -18.22
CA ASP A 52 6.04 -10.11 -17.10
C ASP A 52 6.38 -11.56 -17.45
N HIS A 53 7.68 -11.89 -17.49
CA HIS A 53 8.14 -13.22 -17.86
C HIS A 53 7.85 -14.31 -16.82
N HIS A 54 7.57 -13.90 -15.58
CA HIS A 54 7.32 -14.81 -14.49
C HIS A 54 5.89 -15.39 -14.55
N THR A 55 4.90 -14.52 -14.80
CA THR A 55 3.50 -14.92 -14.96
C THR A 55 3.13 -15.21 -16.40
N GLY A 56 3.93 -14.75 -17.36
CA GLY A 56 3.65 -14.88 -18.78
C GLY A 56 2.56 -13.93 -19.30
N ALA A 57 2.22 -12.89 -18.53
CA ALA A 57 1.13 -11.96 -18.85
C ALA A 57 1.64 -10.59 -19.34
N GLY A 58 0.88 -9.95 -20.22
CA GLY A 58 1.00 -8.53 -20.56
C GLY A 58 0.14 -7.68 -19.62
N PHE A 59 0.66 -6.59 -19.07
CA PHE A 59 -0.11 -5.73 -18.16
C PHE A 59 -1.35 -5.13 -18.83
N THR A 60 -1.23 -4.76 -20.12
CA THR A 60 -2.34 -4.23 -20.92
C THR A 60 -3.48 -5.22 -21.14
N ASP A 61 -3.22 -6.52 -20.97
CA ASP A 61 -4.23 -7.59 -21.11
C ASP A 61 -5.03 -7.83 -19.82
N LEU A 62 -4.63 -7.22 -18.69
CA LEU A 62 -5.20 -7.46 -17.36
C LEU A 62 -6.37 -6.54 -16.99
N ALA A 63 -6.93 -5.83 -17.96
CA ALA A 63 -8.10 -4.98 -17.78
C ALA A 63 -7.98 -3.97 -16.63
N VAL A 64 -6.88 -3.22 -16.58
CA VAL A 64 -6.63 -2.16 -15.60
C VAL A 64 -7.21 -0.84 -16.10
N TYR A 65 -7.98 -0.16 -15.25
CA TYR A 65 -8.48 1.20 -15.41
C TYR A 65 -7.75 2.15 -14.47
N ASP A 66 -7.46 3.38 -14.87
CA ASP A 66 -6.95 4.43 -13.99
C ASP A 66 -7.99 5.53 -13.81
N HIS A 67 -8.51 5.63 -12.59
CA HIS A 67 -9.48 6.66 -12.20
C HIS A 67 -8.87 8.07 -12.17
N GLY A 68 -7.54 8.18 -12.01
CA GLY A 68 -6.85 9.43 -11.74
C GLY A 68 -6.72 9.71 -10.25
N ASP A 69 -6.46 10.98 -9.89
CA ASP A 69 -6.23 11.39 -8.52
C ASP A 69 -7.49 11.95 -7.86
N VAL A 70 -7.79 11.49 -6.65
CA VAL A 70 -8.77 12.07 -5.74
C VAL A 70 -8.03 13.04 -4.83
N HIS A 71 -8.15 14.33 -5.13
CA HIS A 71 -7.41 15.36 -4.40
C HIS A 71 -8.05 15.66 -3.04
N PRO A 72 -7.26 15.72 -1.95
CA PRO A 72 -7.75 16.10 -0.65
C PRO A 72 -8.08 17.60 -0.60
N ASP A 73 -9.03 17.94 0.25
CA ASP A 73 -9.25 19.31 0.72
C ASP A 73 -8.68 19.50 2.15
N SER A 74 -9.16 20.47 2.89
CA SER A 74 -8.69 20.75 4.26
C SER A 74 -9.31 19.83 5.32
N ASP A 75 -10.36 19.09 4.99
CA ASP A 75 -11.04 18.14 5.88
C ASP A 75 -10.56 16.71 5.60
N VAL A 76 -9.61 16.24 6.38
CA VAL A 76 -9.02 14.90 6.22
C VAL A 76 -10.07 13.81 6.45
N ASP A 77 -10.94 13.93 7.45
CA ASP A 77 -11.97 12.92 7.74
C ASP A 77 -13.00 12.84 6.61
N GLY A 78 -13.47 13.99 6.12
CA GLY A 78 -14.34 14.05 4.95
C GLY A 78 -13.68 13.48 3.69
N TYR A 79 -12.41 13.77 3.48
CA TYR A 79 -11.63 13.20 2.38
C TYR A 79 -11.52 11.67 2.45
N LEU A 80 -11.17 11.11 3.62
CA LEU A 80 -11.09 9.66 3.82
C LEU A 80 -12.45 8.99 3.66
N SER A 81 -13.53 9.64 4.10
CA SER A 81 -14.89 9.17 3.91
C SER A 81 -15.29 9.10 2.44
N PHE A 82 -14.93 10.13 1.65
CA PHE A 82 -15.15 10.14 0.20
C PHE A 82 -14.32 9.05 -0.52
N LEU A 83 -13.03 8.96 -0.18
CA LEU A 83 -12.15 7.93 -0.75
C LEU A 83 -12.67 6.52 -0.43
N ARG A 84 -13.09 6.27 0.82
CA ARG A 84 -13.74 5.02 1.22
C ARG A 84 -14.95 4.71 0.35
N ALA A 85 -15.86 5.68 0.14
CA ALA A 85 -17.07 5.46 -0.66
C ALA A 85 -16.73 5.07 -2.11
N LEU A 86 -15.75 5.76 -2.71
CA LEU A 86 -15.26 5.42 -4.05
C LEU A 86 -14.71 3.98 -4.11
N LEU A 87 -13.85 3.62 -3.15
CA LEU A 87 -13.23 2.29 -3.13
C LEU A 87 -14.26 1.18 -2.85
N SER A 88 -15.29 1.46 -2.03
CA SER A 88 -16.41 0.54 -1.82
C SER A 88 -17.21 0.32 -3.10
N GLU A 89 -17.48 1.39 -3.87
CA GLU A 89 -18.15 1.26 -5.19
C GLU A 89 -17.34 0.38 -6.15
N GLU A 90 -16.00 0.54 -6.19
CA GLU A 90 -15.17 -0.32 -7.04
C GLU A 90 -15.23 -1.80 -6.62
N LEU A 91 -15.21 -2.08 -5.31
CA LEU A 91 -15.34 -3.43 -4.77
C LEU A 91 -16.73 -4.03 -5.02
N ASP A 92 -17.81 -3.25 -4.85
CA ASP A 92 -19.18 -3.68 -5.09
C ASP A 92 -19.42 -4.02 -6.56
N ASP A 93 -18.72 -3.31 -7.47
CA ASP A 93 -18.73 -3.58 -8.91
C ASP A 93 -17.80 -4.74 -9.31
N GLY A 94 -17.16 -5.41 -8.34
CA GLY A 94 -16.28 -6.57 -8.56
C GLY A 94 -14.87 -6.22 -9.07
N ARG A 95 -14.44 -4.96 -8.92
CA ARG A 95 -13.08 -4.54 -9.26
C ARG A 95 -12.18 -4.53 -8.03
N THR A 96 -10.91 -4.84 -8.23
CA THR A 96 -9.88 -4.76 -7.18
C THR A 96 -9.28 -3.36 -7.16
N PRO A 97 -9.48 -2.56 -6.08
CA PRO A 97 -8.87 -1.24 -5.96
C PRO A 97 -7.36 -1.34 -5.73
N LEU A 98 -6.61 -0.47 -6.42
CA LEU A 98 -5.17 -0.29 -6.35
C LEU A 98 -4.89 1.16 -6.01
N VAL A 99 -4.65 1.48 -4.74
CA VAL A 99 -4.42 2.87 -4.32
C VAL A 99 -2.95 3.22 -4.42
N ILE A 100 -2.63 4.29 -5.13
CA ILE A 100 -1.32 4.93 -5.06
C ILE A 100 -1.48 6.11 -4.11
N GLY A 101 -1.04 5.93 -2.88
CA GLY A 101 -1.28 6.88 -1.82
C GLY A 101 -0.29 8.05 -1.79
N GLY A 102 -0.62 8.98 -0.93
CA GLY A 102 0.28 9.90 -0.28
C GLY A 102 0.79 9.28 1.02
N GLU A 103 0.51 9.94 2.15
CA GLU A 103 0.85 9.41 3.47
C GLU A 103 0.01 8.17 3.83
N HIS A 104 0.52 7.33 4.76
CA HIS A 104 -0.10 6.06 5.15
C HIS A 104 -1.55 6.18 5.67
N THR A 105 -1.98 7.35 6.14
CA THR A 105 -3.35 7.61 6.57
C THR A 105 -4.41 7.22 5.53
N VAL A 106 -4.08 7.24 4.23
CA VAL A 106 -5.05 6.87 3.15
C VAL A 106 -5.48 5.42 3.22
N SER A 107 -4.64 4.53 3.76
CA SER A 107 -4.95 3.10 3.94
C SER A 107 -6.12 2.86 4.86
N VAL A 108 -6.42 3.80 5.78
CA VAL A 108 -7.61 3.75 6.64
C VAL A 108 -8.90 3.73 5.80
N ALA A 109 -8.94 4.51 4.72
CA ALA A 109 -10.09 4.51 3.80
C ALA A 109 -10.19 3.18 3.05
N GLY A 110 -9.06 2.65 2.58
CA GLY A 110 -8.99 1.38 1.85
C GLY A 110 -9.43 0.19 2.71
N VAL A 111 -8.90 0.09 3.93
CA VAL A 111 -9.27 -0.98 4.88
C VAL A 111 -10.75 -0.92 5.24
N ARG A 112 -11.28 0.28 5.54
CA ARG A 112 -12.71 0.46 5.84
C ARG A 112 -13.63 0.20 4.64
N ALA A 113 -13.13 0.32 3.41
CA ALA A 113 -13.87 -0.03 2.21
C ALA A 113 -13.87 -1.54 1.97
N ALA A 114 -12.71 -2.18 2.14
CA ALA A 114 -12.52 -3.59 1.85
C ALA A 114 -13.08 -4.52 2.93
N ASP A 115 -13.24 -4.05 4.17
CA ASP A 115 -13.70 -4.83 5.33
C ASP A 115 -12.98 -6.20 5.41
N PRO A 116 -11.63 -6.20 5.55
CA PRO A 116 -10.85 -7.43 5.50
C PRO A 116 -10.80 -8.15 6.84
N ASP A 117 -10.59 -9.47 6.82
CA ASP A 117 -10.27 -10.27 8.00
C ASP A 117 -8.83 -10.01 8.47
N VAL A 118 -7.93 -9.75 7.51
CA VAL A 118 -6.50 -9.57 7.77
C VAL A 118 -5.96 -8.32 7.06
N PHE A 119 -5.28 -7.47 7.82
CA PHE A 119 -4.46 -6.40 7.30
C PHE A 119 -3.01 -6.85 7.25
N VAL A 120 -2.43 -6.97 6.07
CA VAL A 120 -0.99 -7.21 5.88
C VAL A 120 -0.34 -5.90 5.46
N CYS A 121 0.65 -5.46 6.22
CA CYS A 121 1.40 -4.25 5.94
C CYS A 121 2.89 -4.52 5.82
N CYS A 122 3.53 -4.11 4.73
CA CYS A 122 4.98 -3.96 4.68
C CYS A 122 5.31 -2.55 5.15
N ASP A 123 6.07 -2.40 6.25
CA ASP A 123 6.30 -1.11 6.90
C ASP A 123 7.55 -1.17 7.80
N ALA A 124 8.30 -0.08 7.90
CA ALA A 124 9.35 0.08 8.91
C ALA A 124 8.78 0.32 10.30
N HIS A 125 7.60 0.93 10.36
CA HIS A 125 6.92 1.39 11.57
C HIS A 125 5.83 0.40 12.00
N LEU A 126 5.37 0.53 13.23
CA LEU A 126 4.23 -0.25 13.73
C LEU A 126 2.89 0.41 13.43
N ASP A 127 2.85 1.74 13.41
CA ASP A 127 1.65 2.56 13.19
C ASP A 127 0.46 2.19 14.10
N LEU A 128 0.79 1.75 15.32
CA LEU A 128 -0.16 1.30 16.34
C LEU A 128 -0.53 2.39 17.35
N ARG A 129 -0.25 3.66 17.06
CA ARG A 129 -0.62 4.78 17.95
C ARG A 129 -2.11 5.09 17.82
N GLU A 130 -2.79 5.35 18.94
CA GLU A 130 -4.16 5.89 18.96
C GLU A 130 -4.20 7.32 18.42
N SER A 131 -3.12 8.08 18.60
CA SER A 131 -2.93 9.41 18.04
C SER A 131 -1.45 9.77 17.98
N HIS A 132 -1.08 10.63 17.03
CA HIS A 132 0.28 11.17 16.97
C HIS A 132 0.23 12.69 16.99
N ARG A 133 0.94 13.30 17.97
CA ARG A 133 0.92 14.76 18.23
C ARG A 133 -0.49 15.34 18.39
N GLY A 134 -1.41 14.55 18.97
CA GLY A 134 -2.81 14.94 19.17
C GLY A 134 -3.71 14.76 17.95
N ASN A 135 -3.19 14.23 16.85
CA ASN A 135 -3.97 13.88 15.66
C ASN A 135 -4.29 12.38 15.65
N PRO A 136 -5.56 11.97 15.73
CA PRO A 136 -5.95 10.57 15.63
C PRO A 136 -5.89 10.02 14.18
N LEU A 137 -6.01 10.89 13.17
CA LEU A 137 -5.87 10.53 11.77
C LEU A 137 -4.48 10.96 11.28
N SER A 138 -3.49 10.15 11.57
CA SER A 138 -2.08 10.39 11.22
C SER A 138 -1.48 9.19 10.52
N HIS A 139 -0.45 9.43 9.70
CA HIS A 139 0.35 8.37 9.09
C HIS A 139 0.82 7.32 10.12
N ALA A 140 1.09 7.72 11.37
CA ALA A 140 1.53 6.84 12.46
C ALA A 140 0.39 6.07 13.17
N THR A 141 -0.83 6.04 12.61
CA THR A 141 -2.02 5.38 13.19
C THR A 141 -2.70 4.39 12.24
N ALA A 142 -2.09 4.10 11.10
CA ALA A 142 -2.71 3.30 10.04
C ALA A 142 -3.05 1.87 10.52
N THR A 143 -2.10 1.17 11.13
CA THR A 143 -2.31 -0.18 11.67
C THR A 143 -3.30 -0.19 12.85
N TYR A 144 -3.29 0.87 13.68
CA TYR A 144 -4.27 1.01 14.76
C TYR A 144 -5.70 1.04 14.22
N HIS A 145 -5.95 1.88 13.22
CA HIS A 145 -7.27 1.97 12.58
C HIS A 145 -7.62 0.75 11.72
N ALA A 146 -6.65 0.07 11.16
CA ALA A 146 -6.88 -1.18 10.45
C ALA A 146 -7.45 -2.27 11.40
N LEU A 147 -6.96 -2.32 12.65
CA LEU A 147 -7.44 -3.23 13.69
C LEU A 147 -8.82 -2.86 14.28
N GLU A 148 -9.39 -1.69 13.95
CA GLU A 148 -10.80 -1.40 14.25
C GLU A 148 -11.76 -2.15 13.31
N VAL A 149 -11.24 -2.69 12.19
CA VAL A 149 -11.98 -3.36 11.14
C VAL A 149 -11.54 -4.82 11.02
N ALA A 150 -10.23 -5.05 10.82
CA ALA A 150 -9.66 -6.38 10.65
C ALA A 150 -9.48 -7.12 11.98
N ASP A 151 -9.66 -8.44 11.97
CA ASP A 151 -9.43 -9.30 13.14
C ASP A 151 -7.96 -9.34 13.57
N ARG A 152 -7.04 -9.09 12.62
CA ARG A 152 -5.60 -9.11 12.87
C ARG A 152 -4.80 -8.26 11.88
N ALA A 153 -3.61 -7.84 12.35
CA ALA A 153 -2.60 -7.20 11.53
C ALA A 153 -1.31 -8.03 11.49
N ILE A 154 -0.67 -8.07 10.32
CA ILE A 154 0.66 -8.65 10.13
C ILE A 154 1.55 -7.56 9.55
N VAL A 155 2.56 -7.14 10.32
CA VAL A 155 3.49 -6.07 9.90
C VAL A 155 4.84 -6.69 9.54
N LEU A 156 5.17 -6.61 8.25
CA LEU A 156 6.40 -7.17 7.67
C LEU A 156 7.46 -6.08 7.57
N GLY A 157 8.57 -6.23 8.28
CA GLY A 157 9.69 -5.30 8.20
C GLY A 157 9.75 -4.28 9.32
N ALA A 158 8.81 -4.27 10.27
CA ALA A 158 8.81 -3.32 11.36
C ALA A 158 10.06 -3.46 12.26
N ARG A 159 10.68 -2.32 12.52
CA ARG A 159 11.94 -2.20 13.25
C ARG A 159 12.03 -0.98 14.14
N THR A 160 11.01 -0.13 14.10
CA THR A 160 10.90 1.06 14.94
C THR A 160 9.47 1.27 15.44
N GLY A 161 9.34 1.88 16.60
CA GLY A 161 8.09 2.19 17.27
C GLY A 161 8.35 2.66 18.70
N SER A 162 7.38 3.29 19.33
CA SER A 162 7.43 3.63 20.77
C SER A 162 7.28 2.38 21.63
N GLU A 163 7.67 2.47 22.91
CA GLU A 163 7.47 1.38 23.87
C GLU A 163 6.00 0.91 23.93
N ALA A 164 5.06 1.85 23.95
CA ALA A 164 3.63 1.53 23.97
C ALA A 164 3.15 0.80 22.70
N GLU A 165 3.71 1.13 21.53
CA GLU A 165 3.41 0.41 20.30
C GLU A 165 3.96 -1.02 20.31
N TRP A 166 5.17 -1.22 20.85
CA TRP A 166 5.73 -2.56 21.03
C TRP A 166 4.96 -3.40 22.05
N GLU A 167 4.47 -2.78 23.14
CA GLU A 167 3.56 -3.44 24.08
C GLU A 167 2.23 -3.82 23.40
N ARG A 168 1.66 -2.92 22.58
CA ARG A 168 0.44 -3.19 21.80
C ARG A 168 0.66 -4.30 20.77
N ALA A 169 1.79 -4.31 20.09
CA ALA A 169 2.18 -5.34 19.13
C ALA A 169 2.38 -6.74 19.75
N GLY A 170 2.55 -6.82 21.05
CA GLY A 170 2.63 -8.08 21.78
C GLY A 170 1.29 -8.79 22.00
N ARG A 171 0.17 -8.24 21.56
CA ARG A 171 -1.15 -8.88 21.66
C ARG A 171 -1.38 -9.88 20.53
N GLU A 172 -2.32 -10.80 20.72
CA GLU A 172 -2.59 -11.93 19.82
C GLU A 172 -3.12 -11.51 18.43
N ASP A 173 -3.67 -10.30 18.31
CA ASP A 173 -4.20 -9.74 17.07
C ASP A 173 -3.13 -9.08 16.19
N VAL A 174 -1.88 -9.01 16.64
CA VAL A 174 -0.76 -8.44 15.88
C VAL A 174 0.37 -9.44 15.73
N THR A 175 0.88 -9.58 14.53
CA THR A 175 2.10 -10.34 14.24
C THR A 175 3.13 -9.41 13.63
N VAL A 176 4.29 -9.31 14.24
CA VAL A 176 5.43 -8.54 13.68
C VAL A 176 6.47 -9.50 13.14
N VAL A 177 6.82 -9.34 11.87
CA VAL A 177 7.88 -10.10 11.21
C VAL A 177 9.07 -9.17 10.99
N ALA A 178 10.14 -9.39 11.76
CA ALA A 178 11.35 -8.58 11.66
C ALA A 178 11.98 -8.67 10.25
N PRO A 179 12.68 -7.62 9.76
CA PRO A 179 13.21 -7.59 8.40
C PRO A 179 13.98 -8.85 7.97
N ARG A 180 14.83 -9.38 8.86
CA ARG A 180 15.62 -10.59 8.61
C ARG A 180 14.81 -11.88 8.45
N ALA A 181 13.55 -11.88 8.88
CA ALA A 181 12.67 -13.04 8.82
C ALA A 181 11.69 -12.98 7.64
N VAL A 182 11.56 -11.83 6.98
CA VAL A 182 10.65 -11.65 5.83
C VAL A 182 11.04 -12.54 4.63
N PRO A 183 12.32 -12.75 4.29
CA PRO A 183 12.69 -13.62 3.16
C PRO A 183 12.21 -15.06 3.27
N ASP A 184 12.03 -15.56 4.50
CA ASP A 184 11.56 -16.93 4.78
C ASP A 184 10.08 -16.95 5.26
N TRP A 185 9.39 -15.80 5.22
CA TRP A 185 8.00 -15.70 5.65
C TRP A 185 7.05 -16.20 4.56
N GLU A 186 6.10 -17.01 4.98
CA GLU A 186 5.00 -17.46 4.13
C GLU A 186 3.67 -16.97 4.71
N PRO A 187 2.70 -16.57 3.85
CA PRO A 187 1.37 -16.19 4.32
C PRO A 187 0.73 -17.30 5.15
N PRO A 188 0.33 -17.02 6.40
CA PRO A 188 -0.37 -17.99 7.24
C PRO A 188 -1.77 -18.31 6.70
N ALA A 189 -2.42 -19.36 7.22
CA ALA A 189 -3.77 -19.76 6.83
C ALA A 189 -4.77 -18.60 6.91
N ALA A 190 -4.65 -17.73 7.90
CA ALA A 190 -5.53 -16.57 8.02
C ALA A 190 -5.47 -15.63 6.80
N VAL A 191 -4.30 -15.46 6.18
CA VAL A 191 -4.13 -14.69 4.93
C VAL A 191 -4.67 -15.48 3.75
N ARG A 192 -4.33 -16.77 3.66
CA ARG A 192 -4.68 -17.60 2.51
C ARG A 192 -6.17 -17.90 2.38
N ASP A 193 -6.87 -18.01 3.51
CA ASP A 193 -8.27 -18.43 3.58
C ASP A 193 -9.23 -17.26 3.86
N GLY A 194 -8.70 -16.09 4.29
CA GLY A 194 -9.46 -14.90 4.64
C GLY A 194 -9.43 -13.81 3.57
N ARG A 195 -10.23 -12.77 3.77
CA ARG A 195 -10.17 -11.53 2.99
C ARG A 195 -8.98 -10.70 3.47
N THR A 196 -8.02 -10.48 2.62
CA THR A 196 -6.79 -9.75 2.99
C THR A 196 -6.73 -8.38 2.31
N TYR A 197 -6.35 -7.35 3.06
CA TYR A 197 -5.91 -6.07 2.53
C TYR A 197 -4.38 -6.01 2.59
N LEU A 198 -3.73 -5.68 1.47
CA LEU A 198 -2.28 -5.51 1.42
C LEU A 198 -1.91 -4.04 1.29
N SER A 199 -1.20 -3.51 2.28
CA SER A 199 -0.59 -2.18 2.25
C SER A 199 0.93 -2.29 2.13
N VAL A 200 1.53 -1.41 1.33
CA VAL A 200 2.99 -1.30 1.20
C VAL A 200 3.41 0.13 1.44
N ASP A 201 3.88 0.41 2.65
CA ASP A 201 4.70 1.58 2.90
C ASP A 201 6.09 1.34 2.30
N VAL A 202 6.52 2.23 1.42
CA VAL A 202 7.82 2.04 0.74
C VAL A 202 9.01 2.17 1.67
N ASP A 203 8.83 2.72 2.88
CA ASP A 203 9.87 2.81 3.88
C ASP A 203 10.17 1.47 4.59
N ALA A 204 9.35 0.43 4.37
CA ALA A 204 9.70 -0.95 4.70
C ALA A 204 11.04 -1.33 4.08
N ALA A 205 11.34 -0.82 2.88
CA ALA A 205 12.63 -0.99 2.23
C ALA A 205 13.75 -0.32 3.06
N ASP A 206 14.96 -0.86 2.91
CA ASP A 206 16.15 -0.16 3.40
C ASP A 206 16.35 1.17 2.65
N PRO A 207 16.78 2.26 3.33
CA PRO A 207 17.02 3.55 2.67
C PRO A 207 18.04 3.50 1.52
N SER A 208 18.88 2.47 1.44
CA SER A 208 19.76 2.25 0.29
C SER A 208 18.99 1.79 -0.96
N VAL A 209 17.76 1.31 -0.78
CA VAL A 209 16.84 0.86 -1.85
C VAL A 209 15.80 1.92 -2.17
N ALA A 210 15.15 2.48 -1.14
CA ALA A 210 14.09 3.47 -1.27
C ALA A 210 14.36 4.69 -0.35
N PRO A 211 15.25 5.62 -0.75
CA PRO A 211 15.55 6.80 0.06
C PRO A 211 14.48 7.89 0.01
N GLY A 212 13.56 7.84 -0.95
CA GLY A 212 12.50 8.84 -1.14
C GLY A 212 11.26 8.53 -0.30
N THR A 213 11.40 8.62 1.03
CA THR A 213 10.30 8.45 2.00
C THR A 213 10.27 9.61 2.98
N GLY A 214 9.17 9.75 3.72
CA GLY A 214 9.01 10.79 4.74
C GLY A 214 9.89 10.57 5.95
N THR A 215 10.06 9.31 6.37
CA THR A 215 10.84 8.89 7.54
C THR A 215 11.65 7.64 7.17
N MET A 216 12.96 7.79 7.09
CA MET A 216 13.85 6.70 6.71
C MET A 216 14.31 5.91 7.94
N GLU A 217 14.17 4.59 7.91
CA GLU A 217 14.68 3.68 8.93
C GLU A 217 15.69 2.70 8.31
N PRO A 218 16.96 2.70 8.73
CA PRO A 218 17.96 1.74 8.26
C PRO A 218 17.67 0.29 8.65
N PHE A 219 18.37 -0.65 7.98
CA PHE A 219 18.27 -2.09 8.19
C PHE A 219 16.92 -2.69 7.75
N GLY A 220 16.35 -2.12 6.70
CA GLY A 220 15.09 -2.53 6.10
C GLY A 220 15.20 -3.68 5.11
N LEU A 221 14.13 -3.87 4.36
CA LEU A 221 14.00 -4.94 3.38
C LEU A 221 14.76 -4.61 2.08
N ALA A 222 15.33 -5.62 1.46
CA ALA A 222 15.77 -5.48 0.07
C ALA A 222 14.56 -5.41 -0.87
N SER A 223 14.74 -4.84 -2.06
CA SER A 223 13.65 -4.75 -3.05
C SER A 223 13.08 -6.13 -3.44
N ARG A 224 13.91 -7.17 -3.40
CA ARG A 224 13.49 -8.55 -3.65
C ARG A 224 12.55 -9.05 -2.56
N ASP A 225 12.87 -8.81 -1.30
CA ASP A 225 12.08 -9.28 -0.15
C ASP A 225 10.66 -8.68 -0.19
N LEU A 226 10.57 -7.37 -0.51
CA LEU A 226 9.28 -6.70 -0.73
C LEU A 226 8.52 -7.27 -1.93
N HIS A 227 9.21 -7.47 -3.05
CA HIS A 227 8.62 -8.05 -4.24
C HIS A 227 8.04 -9.44 -3.97
N ASP A 228 8.79 -10.29 -3.30
CA ASP A 228 8.40 -11.66 -3.01
C ASP A 228 7.25 -11.69 -1.97
N ALA A 229 7.26 -10.81 -0.96
CA ALA A 229 6.16 -10.64 -0.01
C ALA A 229 4.86 -10.19 -0.71
N VAL A 230 4.94 -9.17 -1.58
CA VAL A 230 3.77 -8.71 -2.35
C VAL A 230 3.19 -9.84 -3.20
N ARG A 231 4.03 -10.60 -3.90
CA ARG A 231 3.59 -11.73 -4.72
C ARG A 231 2.96 -12.84 -3.91
N ALA A 232 3.52 -13.14 -2.73
CA ALA A 232 2.98 -14.17 -1.86
C ALA A 232 1.58 -13.82 -1.31
N VAL A 233 1.30 -12.53 -1.08
CA VAL A 233 0.00 -12.07 -0.54
C VAL A 233 -1.02 -11.77 -1.63
N ALA A 234 -0.58 -11.31 -2.81
CA ALA A 234 -1.45 -10.87 -3.90
C ALA A 234 -2.61 -11.84 -4.24
N PRO A 235 -2.41 -13.19 -4.33
CA PRO A 235 -3.48 -14.14 -4.62
C PRO A 235 -4.67 -14.10 -3.64
N HIS A 236 -4.45 -13.55 -2.44
CA HIS A 236 -5.40 -13.57 -1.33
C HIS A 236 -5.95 -12.19 -1.00
N ALA A 237 -5.44 -11.14 -1.67
CA ALA A 237 -5.80 -9.77 -1.35
C ALA A 237 -7.01 -9.29 -2.15
N VAL A 238 -7.96 -8.63 -1.50
CA VAL A 238 -9.13 -8.01 -2.14
C VAL A 238 -8.87 -6.56 -2.55
N ALA A 239 -7.81 -5.95 -2.02
CA ALA A 239 -7.38 -4.60 -2.34
C ALA A 239 -5.88 -4.42 -2.02
N PHE A 240 -5.27 -3.41 -2.62
CA PHE A 240 -3.85 -3.10 -2.48
C PHE A 240 -3.64 -1.58 -2.38
N ASP A 241 -2.68 -1.17 -1.56
CA ASP A 241 -2.12 0.17 -1.69
C ASP A 241 -0.59 0.19 -1.63
N THR A 242 -0.02 1.28 -2.16
CA THR A 242 1.36 1.67 -1.93
C THR A 242 1.41 3.13 -1.52
N VAL A 243 2.11 3.42 -0.43
CA VAL A 243 2.08 4.71 0.27
C VAL A 243 3.48 5.23 0.57
N GLU A 244 3.56 6.46 1.06
CA GLU A 244 4.76 7.16 1.56
C GLU A 244 5.86 7.39 0.50
N VAL A 245 5.54 7.27 -0.79
CA VAL A 245 6.47 7.66 -1.86
C VAL A 245 6.65 9.17 -1.84
N ASN A 246 7.82 9.60 -1.40
CA ASN A 246 8.22 11.00 -1.37
C ASN A 246 9.17 11.31 -2.55
N ASP A 247 8.87 12.36 -3.31
CA ASP A 247 9.67 12.76 -4.49
C ASP A 247 10.98 13.48 -4.07
N ARG A 248 11.81 12.82 -3.24
CA ARG A 248 13.07 13.35 -2.71
C ARG A 248 14.31 12.54 -3.11
N ASP A 249 14.13 11.63 -4.04
CA ASP A 249 15.21 10.82 -4.61
C ASP A 249 15.24 10.97 -6.14
N ASP A 250 16.18 10.30 -6.78
CA ASP A 250 16.28 10.26 -8.24
C ASP A 250 15.22 9.33 -8.89
N GLY A 251 14.25 8.82 -8.10
CA GLY A 251 13.14 8.01 -8.56
C GLY A 251 13.14 6.56 -8.07
N GLN A 252 14.11 6.17 -7.22
CA GLN A 252 14.23 4.79 -6.74
C GLN A 252 12.98 4.33 -6.03
N SER A 253 12.47 5.13 -5.07
CA SER A 253 11.28 4.79 -4.29
C SER A 253 10.01 4.70 -5.15
N GLY A 254 9.82 5.65 -6.05
CA GLY A 254 8.69 5.64 -6.99
C GLY A 254 8.77 4.50 -8.01
N ALA A 255 9.96 4.14 -8.48
CA ALA A 255 10.17 2.98 -9.34
C ALA A 255 9.85 1.68 -8.60
N LEU A 256 10.32 1.54 -7.36
CA LEU A 256 9.98 0.38 -6.52
C LEU A 256 8.46 0.25 -6.36
N ALA A 257 7.78 1.30 -5.90
CA ALA A 257 6.33 1.30 -5.70
C ALA A 257 5.55 0.94 -6.98
N ALA A 258 5.94 1.53 -8.13
CA ALA A 258 5.34 1.20 -9.42
C ALA A 258 5.52 -0.27 -9.81
N LYS A 259 6.69 -0.84 -9.49
CA LYS A 259 6.98 -2.24 -9.80
C LYS A 259 6.23 -3.20 -8.88
N LEU A 260 6.07 -2.83 -7.60
CA LEU A 260 5.31 -3.62 -6.63
C LEU A 260 3.81 -3.64 -6.97
N LEU A 261 3.23 -2.50 -7.38
CA LEU A 261 1.84 -2.45 -7.87
C LEU A 261 1.65 -3.36 -9.09
N ARG A 262 2.56 -3.32 -10.07
CA ARG A 262 2.47 -4.22 -11.23
C ARG A 262 2.64 -5.67 -10.84
N ALA A 263 3.59 -5.99 -9.94
CA ALA A 263 3.80 -7.35 -9.44
C ALA A 263 2.54 -7.90 -8.75
N PHE A 264 1.86 -7.06 -7.95
CA PHE A 264 0.57 -7.39 -7.36
C PHE A 264 -0.46 -7.77 -8.44
N VAL A 265 -0.66 -6.90 -9.45
CA VAL A 265 -1.66 -7.14 -10.50
C VAL A 265 -1.36 -8.41 -11.30
N TYR A 266 -0.10 -8.62 -11.68
CA TYR A 266 0.31 -9.83 -12.41
C TYR A 266 0.00 -11.10 -11.61
N GLU A 267 0.40 -11.14 -10.34
CA GLU A 267 0.24 -12.34 -9.52
C GLU A 267 -1.22 -12.59 -9.17
N HIS A 268 -1.96 -11.54 -8.80
CA HIS A 268 -3.38 -11.63 -8.48
C HIS A 268 -4.19 -12.15 -9.68
N ALA A 269 -3.90 -11.66 -10.90
CA ALA A 269 -4.63 -12.04 -12.11
C ALA A 269 -4.44 -13.50 -12.53
N VAL A 270 -3.28 -14.12 -12.26
CA VAL A 270 -3.04 -15.52 -12.65
C VAL A 270 -3.44 -16.53 -11.59
N SER A 271 -3.78 -16.04 -10.38
CA SER A 271 -4.17 -16.89 -9.25
C SER A 271 -5.69 -16.95 -9.04
N GLY A 272 -6.49 -16.05 -9.64
CA GLY A 272 -7.94 -16.02 -9.68
C GLY A 272 -8.45 -16.65 -10.95
#